data_6c22c775a1cf97b10fa5a07de31445a5
#
_entry.id   6c22c775a1cf97b10fa5a07de31445a5
#
_cell.length_a   1.000
_cell.length_b   1.000
_cell.length_c   1.000
_cell.angle_alpha   90.00
_cell.angle_beta   90.00
_cell.angle_gamma   90.00
#
_symmetry.space_group_name_H-M   'P 1'
#
loop_
_entity.id
_entity.type
_entity.pdbx_description
1 polymer ?
#
loop_
_entity_poly.entity_id
_entity_poly.type
_entity_poly.pdbx_seq_one_letter_code
_entity_poly.pdbx_strand_id
1 'polypeptide(L)'
;MRGDEMTKQERAKFYKSKKWKDKCKVILKRDGYRCQLSKRYGKQVDAEIVHHIYPLSAYPEYRLKSWNLIAVSRSEHNRLHDRATGELTDYGRQLMHRTQPPGVNR
;
A
#
# COMPACT_ATOMS: atom_id res chain seq x y z
N MET A 1 -18.25 -7.51 8.11
CA MET A 1 -17.01 -7.38 8.92
C MET A 1 -16.19 -8.64 8.76
N ARG A 2 -14.92 -8.48 8.55
CA ARG A 2 -14.00 -9.63 8.43
C ARG A 2 -13.57 -10.05 9.84
N GLY A 3 -13.64 -11.35 10.14
CA GLY A 3 -13.23 -11.86 11.45
C GLY A 3 -11.73 -11.88 11.68
N ASP A 4 -10.93 -11.68 10.60
CA ASP A 4 -9.47 -11.74 10.67
C ASP A 4 -8.80 -10.37 10.52
N GLU A 5 -9.54 -9.29 10.80
CA GLU A 5 -8.95 -7.96 10.77
C GLU A 5 -7.86 -7.81 11.83
N MET A 6 -6.78 -7.14 11.46
CA MET A 6 -5.69 -6.87 12.40
C MET A 6 -6.08 -5.74 13.36
N THR A 7 -5.71 -5.90 14.61
CA THR A 7 -5.88 -4.83 15.61
C THR A 7 -4.84 -3.74 15.36
N LYS A 8 -5.06 -2.59 16.00
CA LYS A 8 -4.11 -1.48 15.94
C LYS A 8 -2.72 -1.88 16.46
N GLN A 9 -2.69 -2.66 17.55
CA GLN A 9 -1.44 -3.13 18.13
C GLN A 9 -0.71 -4.09 17.17
N GLU A 10 -1.45 -4.97 16.54
CA GLU A 10 -0.88 -5.91 15.56
C GLU A 10 -0.29 -5.16 14.37
N ARG A 11 -0.97 -4.14 13.87
CA ARG A 11 -0.46 -3.33 12.76
C ARG A 11 0.82 -2.60 13.16
N ALA A 12 0.85 -2.00 14.35
CA ALA A 12 2.04 -1.29 14.83
C ALA A 12 3.24 -2.23 14.93
N LYS A 13 3.02 -3.44 15.45
CA LYS A 13 4.07 -4.46 15.54
C LYS A 13 4.56 -4.87 14.15
N PHE A 14 3.63 -5.08 13.22
CA PHE A 14 3.99 -5.46 11.85
C PHE A 14 4.88 -4.40 11.19
N TYR A 15 4.52 -3.13 11.31
CA TYR A 15 5.28 -2.05 10.68
C TYR A 15 6.69 -1.91 11.25
N LYS A 16 6.94 -2.39 12.46
CA LYS A 16 8.26 -2.39 13.09
C LYS A 16 9.07 -3.64 12.76
N SER A 17 8.45 -4.64 12.14
CA SER A 17 9.09 -5.93 11.91
C SER A 17 10.16 -5.84 10.83
N LYS A 18 11.16 -6.74 10.95
CA LYS A 18 12.21 -6.87 9.93
C LYS A 18 11.62 -7.31 8.60
N LYS A 19 10.62 -8.20 8.62
CA LYS A 19 9.97 -8.68 7.41
C LYS A 19 9.38 -7.51 6.60
N TRP A 20 8.72 -6.60 7.26
CA TRP A 20 8.15 -5.42 6.59
C TRP A 20 9.23 -4.49 6.06
N LYS A 21 10.24 -4.21 6.88
CA LYS A 21 11.34 -3.32 6.47
C LYS A 21 12.09 -3.87 5.26
N ASP A 22 12.37 -5.17 5.27
CA ASP A 22 13.04 -5.84 4.14
C ASP A 22 12.14 -5.81 2.90
N LYS A 23 10.85 -6.04 3.06
CA LYS A 23 9.90 -6.00 1.94
C LYS A 23 9.82 -4.60 1.32
N CYS A 24 9.83 -3.56 2.14
CA CYS A 24 9.85 -2.18 1.64
C CYS A 24 11.05 -1.92 0.75
N LYS A 25 12.24 -2.41 1.13
CA LYS A 25 13.44 -2.26 0.33
C LYS A 25 13.29 -2.95 -1.03
N VAL A 26 12.71 -4.14 -1.04
CA VAL A 26 12.48 -4.89 -2.29
C VAL A 26 11.53 -4.13 -3.20
N ILE A 27 10.42 -3.62 -2.64
CA ILE A 27 9.42 -2.90 -3.44
C ILE A 27 9.96 -1.57 -3.96
N LEU A 28 10.65 -0.80 -3.12
CA LEU A 28 11.26 0.45 -3.56
C LEU A 28 12.24 0.22 -4.70
N LYS A 29 13.06 -0.82 -4.60
CA LYS A 29 14.00 -1.17 -5.67
C LYS A 29 13.28 -1.60 -6.93
N ARG A 30 12.23 -2.45 -6.81
CA ARG A 30 11.42 -2.88 -7.95
C ARG A 30 10.86 -1.67 -8.72
N ASP A 31 10.39 -0.67 -7.98
CA ASP A 31 9.75 0.52 -8.56
C ASP A 31 10.75 1.64 -8.86
N GLY A 32 12.05 1.34 -8.79
CA GLY A 32 13.11 2.26 -9.17
C GLY A 32 13.19 3.51 -8.31
N TYR A 33 12.69 3.43 -7.06
CA TYR A 33 12.64 4.56 -6.13
C TYR A 33 11.82 5.73 -6.66
N ARG A 34 10.88 5.44 -7.57
CA ARG A 34 10.00 6.45 -8.17
C ARG A 34 8.56 6.21 -7.76
N CYS A 35 7.84 7.30 -7.51
CA CYS A 35 6.42 7.24 -7.21
C CYS A 35 5.64 6.73 -8.42
N GLN A 36 5.04 5.55 -8.29
CA GLN A 36 4.36 4.90 -9.40
C GLN A 36 3.08 5.63 -9.80
N LEU A 37 2.44 6.32 -8.84
CA LEU A 37 1.23 7.08 -9.14
C LEU A 37 1.54 8.38 -9.89
N SER A 38 2.62 9.08 -9.49
CA SER A 38 3.07 10.26 -10.21
C SER A 38 3.51 9.92 -11.63
N LYS A 39 4.14 8.74 -11.79
CA LYS A 39 4.60 8.26 -13.09
C LYS A 39 3.45 8.13 -14.09
N ARG A 40 2.25 7.77 -13.63
CA ARG A 40 1.07 7.66 -14.50
C ARG A 40 0.70 8.99 -15.13
N TYR A 41 1.08 10.10 -14.50
CA TYR A 41 0.83 11.45 -15.02
C TYR A 41 2.06 12.04 -15.70
N GLY A 42 3.03 11.18 -16.02
CA GLY A 42 4.25 11.62 -16.70
C GLY A 42 5.25 12.36 -15.83
N LYS A 43 5.12 12.26 -14.52
CA LYS A 43 6.00 12.96 -13.57
C LYS A 43 7.00 12.01 -12.94
N GLN A 44 8.24 12.46 -12.79
CA GLN A 44 9.28 11.73 -12.09
C GLN A 44 9.43 12.28 -10.68
N VAL A 45 8.84 11.61 -9.73
CA VAL A 45 8.87 12.00 -8.31
C VAL A 45 9.43 10.83 -7.52
N ASP A 46 10.34 11.10 -6.60
CA ASP A 46 10.94 10.06 -5.78
C ASP A 46 9.89 9.43 -4.86
N ALA A 47 10.00 8.12 -4.67
CA ALA A 47 9.19 7.38 -3.73
C ALA A 47 9.95 7.15 -2.44
N GLU A 48 9.25 7.27 -1.33
CA GLU A 48 9.84 7.01 -0.02
C GLU A 48 8.96 6.13 0.86
N ILE A 49 7.74 5.82 0.42
CA ILE A 49 6.75 5.07 1.19
C ILE A 49 6.26 3.90 0.34
N VAL A 50 6.03 2.77 0.99
CA VAL A 50 5.37 1.62 0.37
C VAL A 50 3.94 1.56 0.89
N HIS A 51 2.98 1.65 -0.02
CA HIS A 51 1.55 1.69 0.27
C HIS A 51 0.92 0.32 0.07
N HIS A 52 0.07 -0.09 1.01
CA HIS A 52 -0.79 -1.27 0.86
C HIS A 52 -2.01 -0.88 0.04
N ILE A 53 -2.14 -1.44 -1.16
CA ILE A 53 -3.26 -1.13 -2.06
C ILE A 53 -4.58 -1.61 -1.44
N TYR A 54 -4.62 -2.86 -0.99
CA TYR A 54 -5.69 -3.38 -0.13
C TYR A 54 -5.24 -3.16 1.31
N PRO A 55 -6.02 -2.41 2.11
CA PRO A 55 -5.57 -1.97 3.44
C PRO A 55 -5.18 -3.12 4.36
N LEU A 56 -4.09 -2.90 5.09
CA LEU A 56 -3.54 -3.89 6.00
C LEU A 56 -4.56 -4.39 7.03
N SER A 57 -5.35 -3.49 7.62
CA SER A 57 -6.28 -3.85 8.68
C SER A 57 -7.33 -4.86 8.22
N ALA A 58 -7.86 -4.67 7.01
CA ALA A 58 -8.95 -5.51 6.49
C ALA A 58 -8.44 -6.69 5.66
N TYR A 59 -7.21 -6.62 5.17
CA TYR A 59 -6.62 -7.64 4.29
C TYR A 59 -5.23 -8.03 4.77
N PRO A 60 -5.10 -8.52 6.02
CA PRO A 60 -3.76 -8.87 6.55
C PRO A 60 -3.10 -10.01 5.76
N GLU A 61 -3.88 -10.82 5.08
CA GLU A 61 -3.35 -11.91 4.23
C GLU A 61 -2.53 -11.38 3.05
N TYR A 62 -2.73 -10.11 2.65
CA TYR A 62 -2.01 -9.50 1.53
C TYR A 62 -0.83 -8.63 1.97
N ARG A 63 -0.51 -8.63 3.28
CA ARG A 63 0.43 -7.64 3.84
C ARG A 63 1.84 -7.69 3.27
N LEU A 64 2.26 -8.85 2.76
CA LEU A 64 3.59 -9.02 2.16
C LEU A 64 3.52 -9.46 0.70
N LYS A 65 2.35 -9.36 0.09
CA LYS A 65 2.18 -9.72 -1.32
C LYS A 65 2.67 -8.59 -2.21
N SER A 66 3.63 -8.87 -3.08
CA SER A 66 4.25 -7.85 -3.93
C SER A 66 3.24 -7.10 -4.81
N TRP A 67 2.22 -7.80 -5.32
CA TRP A 67 1.19 -7.17 -6.14
C TRP A 67 0.35 -6.16 -5.36
N ASN A 68 0.30 -6.28 -4.03
CA ASN A 68 -0.48 -5.39 -3.15
C ASN A 68 0.33 -4.18 -2.67
N LEU A 69 1.58 -4.07 -3.07
CA LEU A 69 2.49 -3.06 -2.56
C LEU A 69 3.00 -2.18 -3.69
N ILE A 70 3.01 -0.87 -3.46
CA ILE A 70 3.40 0.10 -4.48
C ILE A 70 4.19 1.23 -3.83
N ALA A 71 5.29 1.62 -4.47
CA ALA A 71 6.12 2.73 -3.99
C ALA A 71 5.48 4.06 -4.39
N VAL A 72 5.35 4.96 -3.44
CA VAL A 72 4.70 6.26 -3.67
C VAL A 72 5.46 7.37 -2.93
N SER A 73 5.26 8.60 -3.38
CA SER A 73 5.74 9.78 -2.65
C SER A 73 4.84 10.01 -1.44
N ARG A 74 5.35 10.78 -0.47
CA ARG A 74 4.56 11.17 0.69
C ARG A 74 3.31 11.93 0.28
N SER A 75 3.45 12.83 -0.70
CA SER A 75 2.34 13.62 -1.21
C SER A 75 1.22 12.74 -1.77
N GLU A 76 1.58 11.76 -2.60
CA GLU A 76 0.59 10.82 -3.16
C GLU A 76 0.00 9.91 -2.09
N HIS A 77 0.82 9.46 -1.14
CA HIS A 77 0.33 8.63 -0.04
C HIS A 77 -0.71 9.38 0.80
N ASN A 78 -0.47 10.67 1.04
CA ASN A 78 -1.43 11.49 1.79
C ASN A 78 -2.77 11.65 1.07
N ARG A 79 -2.80 11.51 -0.25
CA ARG A 79 -4.05 11.54 -1.02
C ARG A 79 -4.82 10.23 -0.97
N LEU A 80 -4.16 9.15 -0.59
CA LEU A 80 -4.76 7.81 -0.59
C LEU A 80 -5.56 7.52 0.69
N HIS A 81 -5.26 8.22 1.78
CA HIS A 81 -5.90 8.01 3.08
C HIS A 81 -6.48 9.30 3.64
N ASP A 82 -7.64 9.17 4.29
CA ASP A 82 -8.22 10.27 5.06
C ASP A 82 -7.39 10.46 6.33
N ARG A 83 -6.96 11.68 6.59
CA ARG A 83 -6.06 11.98 7.73
C ARG A 83 -6.74 11.80 9.08
N ALA A 84 -8.06 12.04 9.13
CA ALA A 84 -8.80 11.95 10.38
C ALA A 84 -9.13 10.51 10.75
N THR A 85 -9.49 9.68 9.76
CA THR A 85 -9.96 8.31 10.01
C THR A 85 -8.94 7.23 9.65
N GLY A 86 -7.97 7.55 8.78
CA GLY A 86 -7.02 6.57 8.25
C GLY A 86 -7.60 5.69 7.14
N GLU A 87 -8.88 5.84 6.83
CA GLU A 87 -9.53 5.06 5.79
C GLU A 87 -9.11 5.54 4.40
N LEU A 88 -9.28 4.66 3.40
CA LEU A 88 -8.99 5.03 2.01
C LEU A 88 -9.92 6.15 1.55
N THR A 89 -9.36 7.11 0.83
CA THR A 89 -10.14 8.10 0.09
C THR A 89 -10.73 7.45 -1.17
N ASP A 90 -11.56 8.19 -1.91
CA ASP A 90 -12.04 7.72 -3.21
C ASP A 90 -10.87 7.39 -4.14
N TYR A 91 -9.83 8.21 -4.13
CA TYR A 91 -8.61 7.96 -4.91
C TYR A 91 -7.95 6.63 -4.51
N GLY A 92 -7.82 6.40 -3.21
CA GLY A 92 -7.28 5.13 -2.70
C GLY A 92 -8.14 3.94 -3.08
N ARG A 93 -9.46 4.08 -3.02
CA ARG A 93 -10.38 3.02 -3.40
C ARG A 93 -10.35 2.74 -4.90
N GLN A 94 -10.19 3.76 -5.73
CA GLN A 94 -10.02 3.57 -7.18
C GLN A 94 -8.79 2.74 -7.49
N LEU A 95 -7.68 3.02 -6.81
CA LEU A 95 -6.45 2.23 -6.98
C LEU A 95 -6.70 0.78 -6.57
N MET A 96 -7.38 0.57 -5.44
CA MET A 96 -7.71 -0.78 -4.96
C MET A 96 -8.57 -1.53 -5.98
N HIS A 97 -9.60 -0.89 -6.52
CA HIS A 97 -10.51 -1.53 -7.47
C HIS A 97 -9.83 -1.88 -8.80
N ARG A 98 -8.82 -1.11 -9.20
CA ARG A 98 -8.05 -1.39 -10.42
C ARG A 98 -7.02 -2.51 -10.22
N THR A 99 -6.70 -2.84 -8.98
CA THR A 99 -5.67 -3.83 -8.66
C THR A 99 -6.34 -5.14 -8.32
N GLN A 100 -6.19 -6.13 -9.19
CA GLN A 100 -6.81 -7.44 -8.99
C GLN A 100 -5.86 -8.39 -8.29
N PRO A 101 -6.29 -9.03 -7.19
CA PRO A 101 -5.49 -10.11 -6.62
C PRO A 101 -5.26 -11.21 -7.66
N PRO A 102 -4.04 -11.74 -7.77
CA PRO A 102 -3.76 -12.85 -8.70
C PRO A 102 -4.68 -14.03 -8.45
N GLY A 103 -5.18 -14.64 -9.52
CA GLY A 103 -6.05 -15.81 -9.44
C GLY A 103 -7.52 -15.50 -9.26
N VAL A 104 -7.89 -14.22 -9.18
CA VAL A 104 -9.31 -13.85 -9.10
C VAL A 104 -9.91 -13.85 -10.49
N ASN A 105 -10.99 -14.60 -10.67
CA ASN A 105 -11.73 -14.65 -11.93
C ASN A 105 -12.80 -13.54 -11.94
N ARG A 106 -13.03 -13.02 -13.11
CA ARG A 106 -14.04 -12.00 -13.30
C ARG A 106 -15.20 -12.52 -14.09
#